data_23f5df7513baedede1ac2de25103faff
#
_entry.id   23f5df7513baedede1ac2de25103faff
#
_cell.length_a   1.000
_cell.length_b   1.000
_cell.length_c   1.000
_cell.angle_alpha   90.00
_cell.angle_beta   90.00
_cell.angle_gamma   90.00
#
_symmetry.space_group_name_H-M   'P 1'
#
loop_
_entity.id
_entity.type
_entity.pdbx_description
1 polymer ?
#
loop_
_entity_poly.entity_id
_entity_poly.type
_entity_poly.pdbx_seq_one_letter_code
_entity_poly.pdbx_strand_id
1 'polypeptide(L)'
;MPRRDDLKTIMVLGSGPIKIGQAAEFDFSGSQAVQALREDGYEVILVNSNPATIQNDPEMADIIYIEPLIPDTIRRIMEIEKPCALLAGMGGQTALNIASELAHDGSLERLGVELIGSDLDAIDKAEDRELFNQVCESIGLPISEAIACNSMDQVLAAADEIGSWPILIRPAFTLGGLGGGTAWDLGQLVEIATLGLRNSRISQVLIEESILGWQELEYEVMRDGADNATIVCTMENIDPMGVHTGESTVVAPLQSFSDADHQILRDQALRLIRALNIKGLSLIHI
;
A
#
# COMPACT_ATOMS: atom_id res chain seq x y z
N MET A 1 21.22 0.20 5.15
CA MET A 1 21.76 -1.17 4.92
C MET A 1 23.02 -1.02 4.08
N PRO A 2 24.04 -1.85 4.23
CA PRO A 2 25.22 -1.75 3.38
C PRO A 2 24.84 -2.07 1.93
N ARG A 3 25.60 -1.51 1.00
CA ARG A 3 25.48 -1.81 -0.43
C ARG A 3 25.54 -3.31 -0.69
N ARG A 4 24.72 -3.78 -1.61
CA ARG A 4 24.71 -5.16 -2.10
C ARG A 4 25.67 -5.28 -3.31
N ASP A 5 26.88 -5.81 -3.08
CA ASP A 5 27.92 -5.92 -4.13
C ASP A 5 27.60 -6.98 -5.18
N ASP A 6 26.63 -7.86 -4.91
CA ASP A 6 26.12 -8.87 -5.83
C ASP A 6 25.13 -8.31 -6.88
N LEU A 7 24.57 -7.13 -6.63
CA LEU A 7 23.70 -6.41 -7.55
C LEU A 7 24.49 -5.37 -8.35
N LYS A 8 24.20 -5.23 -9.65
CA LYS A 8 24.83 -4.25 -10.53
C LYS A 8 23.82 -3.32 -11.16
N THR A 9 22.78 -3.88 -11.75
CA THR A 9 21.76 -3.15 -12.50
C THR A 9 20.42 -3.38 -11.81
N ILE A 10 19.71 -2.30 -11.48
CA ILE A 10 18.42 -2.34 -10.79
C ILE A 10 17.37 -1.66 -11.65
N MET A 11 16.27 -2.36 -11.92
CA MET A 11 15.10 -1.77 -12.55
C MET A 11 14.19 -1.17 -11.50
N VAL A 12 13.78 0.08 -11.69
CA VAL A 12 12.81 0.80 -10.85
C VAL A 12 11.53 1.01 -11.65
N LEU A 13 10.40 0.59 -11.10
CA LEU A 13 9.09 0.92 -11.66
C LEU A 13 8.64 2.27 -11.09
N GLY A 14 8.38 3.20 -11.97
CA GLY A 14 7.87 4.52 -11.63
C GLY A 14 6.37 4.51 -11.32
N SER A 15 5.86 5.68 -10.95
CA SER A 15 4.50 5.88 -10.46
C SER A 15 3.39 5.68 -11.50
N GLY A 16 3.73 5.68 -12.79
CA GLY A 16 2.73 5.57 -13.86
C GLY A 16 1.80 6.79 -13.94
N PRO A 17 0.66 6.64 -14.61
CA PRO A 17 -0.36 7.68 -14.68
C PRO A 17 -1.11 7.73 -13.36
N ILE A 18 -0.78 8.68 -12.49
CA ILE A 18 -1.38 8.84 -11.17
C ILE A 18 -2.28 10.07 -11.10
N LYS A 19 -3.20 10.04 -10.13
CA LYS A 19 -4.06 11.18 -9.84
C LYS A 19 -3.23 12.32 -9.23
N ILE A 20 -3.64 13.56 -9.51
CA ILE A 20 -3.10 14.75 -8.83
C ILE A 20 -3.21 14.52 -7.31
N GLY A 21 -2.19 14.85 -6.54
CA GLY A 21 -2.10 14.57 -5.11
C GLY A 21 -1.21 13.37 -4.81
N GLN A 22 -1.43 12.22 -5.42
CA GLN A 22 -0.54 11.07 -5.33
C GLN A 22 0.74 11.25 -6.16
N ALA A 23 0.66 12.01 -7.27
CA ALA A 23 1.77 12.26 -8.17
C ALA A 23 3.00 12.83 -7.44
N ALA A 24 2.79 13.82 -6.58
CA ALA A 24 3.89 14.50 -5.88
C ALA A 24 4.67 13.56 -4.96
N GLU A 25 3.98 12.70 -4.23
CA GLU A 25 4.59 11.72 -3.33
C GLU A 25 5.43 10.69 -4.10
N PHE A 26 4.82 10.02 -5.08
CA PHE A 26 5.51 8.97 -5.84
C PHE A 26 6.57 9.52 -6.79
N ASP A 27 6.37 10.69 -7.39
CA ASP A 27 7.40 11.33 -8.21
C ASP A 27 8.62 11.70 -7.38
N PHE A 28 8.42 12.18 -6.15
CA PHE A 28 9.50 12.49 -5.24
C PHE A 28 10.21 11.24 -4.74
N SER A 29 9.47 10.29 -4.15
CA SER A 29 10.05 9.07 -3.56
C SER A 29 10.77 8.22 -4.61
N GLY A 30 10.20 8.07 -5.80
CA GLY A 30 10.83 7.37 -6.91
C GLY A 30 12.10 8.05 -7.41
N SER A 31 12.09 9.39 -7.54
CA SER A 31 13.28 10.15 -7.91
C SER A 31 14.40 10.01 -6.88
N GLN A 32 14.05 10.09 -5.58
CA GLN A 32 15.01 9.91 -4.48
C GLN A 32 15.58 8.49 -4.46
N ALA A 33 14.75 7.47 -4.72
CA ALA A 33 15.23 6.09 -4.80
C ALA A 33 16.22 5.89 -5.95
N VAL A 34 15.93 6.44 -7.13
CA VAL A 34 16.83 6.38 -8.29
C VAL A 34 18.16 7.08 -7.99
N GLN A 35 18.11 8.28 -7.40
CA GLN A 35 19.32 9.01 -7.02
C GLN A 35 20.15 8.23 -5.98
N ALA A 36 19.53 7.71 -4.93
CA ALA A 36 20.21 6.95 -3.89
C ALA A 36 20.89 5.68 -4.47
N LEU A 37 20.21 4.98 -5.37
CA LEU A 37 20.78 3.80 -6.03
C LEU A 37 22.00 4.17 -6.90
N ARG A 38 21.94 5.27 -7.64
CA ARG A 38 23.07 5.75 -8.44
C ARG A 38 24.24 6.24 -7.57
N GLU A 39 23.96 6.93 -6.47
CA GLU A 39 24.98 7.34 -5.49
C GLU A 39 25.70 6.14 -4.87
N ASP A 40 24.97 5.03 -4.64
CA ASP A 40 25.54 3.77 -4.22
C ASP A 40 26.31 3.02 -5.35
N GLY A 41 26.25 3.54 -6.59
CA GLY A 41 26.98 3.05 -7.75
C GLY A 41 26.32 1.88 -8.47
N TYR A 42 24.99 1.75 -8.38
CA TYR A 42 24.21 0.87 -9.23
C TYR A 42 23.89 1.54 -10.58
N GLU A 43 23.80 0.74 -11.62
CA GLU A 43 23.19 1.16 -12.89
C GLU A 43 21.66 1.06 -12.74
N VAL A 44 20.95 2.15 -13.04
CA VAL A 44 19.51 2.24 -12.80
C VAL A 44 18.75 2.32 -14.12
N ILE A 45 17.81 1.38 -14.30
CA ILE A 45 16.82 1.38 -15.36
C ILE A 45 15.50 1.86 -14.78
N LEU A 46 14.99 2.98 -15.25
CA LEU A 46 13.68 3.49 -14.86
C LEU A 46 12.65 3.19 -15.93
N VAL A 47 11.52 2.64 -15.55
CA VAL A 47 10.36 2.45 -16.45
C VAL A 47 9.18 3.22 -15.91
N ASN A 48 8.67 4.19 -16.65
CA ASN A 48 7.52 5.00 -16.24
C ASN A 48 6.68 5.40 -17.46
N SER A 49 5.37 5.31 -17.36
CA SER A 49 4.47 5.65 -18.47
C SER A 49 4.12 7.13 -18.57
N ASN A 50 4.39 7.93 -17.53
CA ASN A 50 4.06 9.36 -17.53
C ASN A 50 5.20 10.19 -18.15
N PRO A 51 5.02 10.78 -19.35
CA PRO A 51 6.08 11.56 -19.97
C PRO A 51 6.34 12.92 -19.31
N ALA A 52 5.48 13.36 -18.39
CA ALA A 52 5.54 14.67 -17.76
C ALA A 52 6.09 14.65 -16.33
N THR A 53 6.56 13.50 -15.85
CA THR A 53 7.13 13.38 -14.51
C THR A 53 8.61 13.76 -14.48
N ILE A 54 9.05 14.31 -13.35
CA ILE A 54 10.47 14.57 -13.07
C ILE A 54 11.32 13.29 -13.08
N GLN A 55 10.72 12.13 -12.79
CA GLN A 55 11.41 10.84 -12.84
C GLN A 55 11.99 10.54 -14.24
N ASN A 56 11.34 11.01 -15.30
CA ASN A 56 11.76 10.79 -16.68
C ASN A 56 12.73 11.86 -17.22
N ASP A 57 13.27 12.73 -16.33
CA ASP A 57 14.35 13.60 -16.73
C ASP A 57 15.56 12.79 -17.19
N PRO A 58 16.16 13.10 -18.36
CA PRO A 58 17.28 12.34 -18.91
C PRO A 58 18.49 12.17 -17.99
N GLU A 59 18.65 13.03 -17.00
CA GLU A 59 19.74 12.95 -16.03
C GLU A 59 19.39 12.08 -14.80
N MET A 60 18.12 11.66 -14.67
CA MET A 60 17.64 10.95 -13.48
C MET A 60 18.19 9.52 -13.40
N ALA A 61 18.09 8.73 -14.45
CA ALA A 61 18.53 7.34 -14.48
C ALA A 61 19.49 7.09 -15.65
N ASP A 62 20.20 5.96 -15.62
CA ASP A 62 21.15 5.60 -16.67
C ASP A 62 20.41 5.17 -17.94
N ILE A 63 19.29 4.49 -17.78
CA ILE A 63 18.38 4.06 -18.86
C ILE A 63 16.95 4.42 -18.48
N ILE A 64 16.21 5.07 -19.37
CA ILE A 64 14.82 5.49 -19.13
C ILE A 64 13.93 4.95 -20.24
N TYR A 65 12.88 4.22 -19.85
CA TYR A 65 11.83 3.75 -20.71
C TYR A 65 10.52 4.50 -20.42
N ILE A 66 10.03 5.24 -21.41
CA ILE A 66 8.69 5.86 -21.34
C ILE A 66 7.73 4.92 -22.05
N GLU A 67 7.28 3.91 -21.32
CA GLU A 67 6.49 2.81 -21.85
C GLU A 67 5.31 2.49 -20.92
N PRO A 68 4.25 1.83 -21.42
CA PRO A 68 3.13 1.39 -20.58
C PRO A 68 3.60 0.49 -19.45
N LEU A 69 3.18 0.80 -18.23
CA LEU A 69 3.40 -0.04 -17.05
C LEU A 69 2.41 -1.22 -17.07
N ILE A 70 2.73 -2.23 -17.83
CA ILE A 70 2.00 -3.51 -17.91
C ILE A 70 3.00 -4.67 -17.88
N PRO A 71 2.63 -5.85 -17.36
CA PRO A 71 3.55 -6.99 -17.18
C PRO A 71 4.32 -7.38 -18.43
N ASP A 72 3.65 -7.41 -19.58
CA ASP A 72 4.31 -7.79 -20.86
C ASP A 72 5.40 -6.81 -21.29
N THR A 73 5.18 -5.51 -21.09
CA THR A 73 6.20 -4.49 -21.40
C THR A 73 7.40 -4.63 -20.48
N ILE A 74 7.15 -4.76 -19.16
CA ILE A 74 8.20 -4.90 -18.16
C ILE A 74 9.01 -6.17 -18.40
N ARG A 75 8.35 -7.28 -18.72
CA ARG A 75 9.01 -8.55 -19.08
C ARG A 75 9.95 -8.39 -20.27
N ARG A 76 9.51 -7.71 -21.33
CA ARG A 76 10.34 -7.46 -22.52
C ARG A 76 11.55 -6.58 -22.21
N ILE A 77 11.36 -5.53 -21.39
CA ILE A 77 12.49 -4.67 -20.99
C ILE A 77 13.47 -5.47 -20.14
N MET A 78 13.00 -6.32 -19.20
CA MET A 78 13.88 -7.21 -18.43
C MET A 78 14.65 -8.21 -19.30
N GLU A 79 14.05 -8.72 -20.37
CA GLU A 79 14.73 -9.62 -21.33
C GLU A 79 15.86 -8.91 -22.10
N ILE A 80 15.68 -7.61 -22.40
CA ILE A 80 16.66 -6.78 -23.12
C ILE A 80 17.78 -6.35 -22.17
N GLU A 81 17.43 -5.72 -21.06
CA GLU A 81 18.37 -5.03 -20.15
C GLU A 81 18.97 -5.97 -19.10
N LYS A 82 18.30 -7.07 -18.78
CA LYS A 82 18.74 -8.10 -17.81
C LYS A 82 19.15 -7.53 -16.46
N PRO A 83 18.26 -6.77 -15.81
CA PRO A 83 18.54 -6.24 -14.48
C PRO A 83 18.75 -7.40 -13.49
N CYS A 84 19.57 -7.16 -12.46
CA CYS A 84 19.75 -8.11 -11.37
C CYS A 84 18.57 -8.07 -10.39
N ALA A 85 17.91 -6.92 -10.27
CA ALA A 85 16.82 -6.71 -9.32
C ALA A 85 15.74 -5.78 -9.88
N LEU A 86 14.53 -5.91 -9.30
CA LEU A 86 13.35 -5.08 -9.54
C LEU A 86 12.94 -4.39 -8.24
N LEU A 87 12.84 -3.06 -8.26
CA LEU A 87 12.29 -2.24 -7.17
C LEU A 87 10.93 -1.68 -7.60
N ALA A 88 9.86 -2.12 -6.95
CA ALA A 88 8.48 -1.72 -7.25
C ALA A 88 7.84 -0.82 -6.18
N GLY A 89 8.37 -0.81 -4.95
CA GLY A 89 7.75 -0.11 -3.83
C GLY A 89 7.66 1.41 -3.95
N MET A 90 8.36 2.01 -4.94
CA MET A 90 8.36 3.46 -5.19
C MET A 90 7.41 3.89 -6.31
N GLY A 91 6.62 2.98 -6.85
CA GLY A 91 5.72 3.26 -7.98
C GLY A 91 4.23 3.11 -7.66
N GLY A 92 3.87 3.00 -6.38
CA GLY A 92 2.50 2.83 -5.91
C GLY A 92 1.87 1.51 -6.36
N GLN A 93 0.54 1.43 -6.25
CA GLN A 93 -0.24 0.23 -6.50
C GLN A 93 0.00 -0.40 -7.88
N THR A 94 0.16 0.43 -8.92
CA THR A 94 0.41 -0.08 -10.27
C THR A 94 1.69 -0.89 -10.33
N ALA A 95 2.77 -0.37 -9.76
CA ALA A 95 4.06 -1.05 -9.75
C ALA A 95 4.05 -2.31 -8.87
N LEU A 96 3.39 -2.27 -7.71
CA LEU A 96 3.24 -3.43 -6.82
C LEU A 96 2.44 -4.55 -7.50
N ASN A 97 1.32 -4.24 -8.16
CA ASN A 97 0.52 -5.22 -8.89
C ASN A 97 1.31 -5.89 -10.02
N ILE A 98 2.12 -5.12 -10.75
CA ILE A 98 2.99 -5.66 -11.81
C ILE A 98 4.05 -6.58 -11.21
N ALA A 99 4.70 -6.18 -10.13
CA ALA A 99 5.72 -7.00 -9.47
C ALA A 99 5.14 -8.31 -8.95
N SER A 100 3.96 -8.26 -8.32
CA SER A 100 3.21 -9.44 -7.85
C SER A 100 2.86 -10.36 -9.01
N GLU A 101 2.31 -9.84 -10.13
CA GLU A 101 1.98 -10.66 -11.30
C GLU A 101 3.22 -11.33 -11.91
N LEU A 102 4.33 -10.58 -12.09
CA LEU A 102 5.58 -11.12 -12.63
C LEU A 102 6.26 -12.14 -11.71
N ALA A 103 6.05 -12.02 -10.40
CA ALA A 103 6.52 -13.01 -9.44
C ALA A 103 5.66 -14.28 -9.49
N HIS A 104 4.32 -14.16 -9.48
CA HIS A 104 3.41 -15.29 -9.51
C HIS A 104 3.47 -16.09 -10.83
N ASP A 105 3.69 -15.44 -11.98
CA ASP A 105 3.83 -16.11 -13.27
C ASP A 105 5.23 -16.75 -13.49
N GLY A 106 6.14 -16.61 -12.51
CA GLY A 106 7.50 -17.14 -12.55
C GLY A 106 8.44 -16.35 -13.47
N SER A 107 8.05 -15.19 -13.97
CA SER A 107 8.90 -14.37 -14.86
C SER A 107 10.16 -13.88 -14.18
N LEU A 108 10.05 -13.42 -12.93
CA LEU A 108 11.22 -12.94 -12.17
C LEU A 108 12.23 -14.06 -11.96
N GLU A 109 11.79 -15.24 -11.53
CA GLU A 109 12.67 -16.40 -11.32
C GLU A 109 13.33 -16.85 -12.64
N ARG A 110 12.54 -16.98 -13.73
CA ARG A 110 13.04 -17.37 -15.05
C ARG A 110 14.11 -16.42 -15.60
N LEU A 111 13.96 -15.12 -15.33
CA LEU A 111 14.89 -14.08 -15.80
C LEU A 111 16.03 -13.82 -14.82
N GLY A 112 16.01 -14.44 -13.63
CA GLY A 112 17.01 -14.24 -12.58
C GLY A 112 16.98 -12.85 -11.96
N VAL A 113 15.79 -12.23 -11.89
CA VAL A 113 15.57 -10.89 -11.33
C VAL A 113 15.05 -11.02 -9.90
N GLU A 114 15.76 -10.46 -8.95
CA GLU A 114 15.35 -10.44 -7.53
C GLU A 114 14.37 -9.29 -7.29
N LEU A 115 13.25 -9.57 -6.62
CA LEU A 115 12.37 -8.50 -6.11
C LEU A 115 12.99 -7.94 -4.82
N ILE A 116 13.37 -6.65 -4.84
CA ILE A 116 13.98 -5.96 -3.70
C ILE A 116 13.04 -4.92 -3.08
N GLY A 117 13.29 -4.61 -1.81
CA GLY A 117 12.38 -3.85 -0.97
C GLY A 117 11.46 -4.81 -0.24
N SER A 118 10.15 -4.71 -0.47
CA SER A 118 9.18 -5.68 0.03
C SER A 118 9.19 -6.94 -0.83
N ASP A 119 9.25 -8.11 -0.20
CA ASP A 119 9.11 -9.39 -0.89
C ASP A 119 7.64 -9.69 -1.24
N LEU A 120 7.42 -10.71 -2.07
CA LEU A 120 6.07 -11.06 -2.56
C LEU A 120 5.11 -11.39 -1.42
N ASP A 121 5.56 -12.15 -0.42
CA ASP A 121 4.73 -12.53 0.74
C ASP A 121 4.30 -11.31 1.55
N ALA A 122 5.19 -10.32 1.71
CA ALA A 122 4.88 -9.06 2.38
C ALA A 122 3.88 -8.22 1.57
N ILE A 123 4.04 -8.17 0.23
CA ILE A 123 3.10 -7.48 -0.66
C ILE A 123 1.72 -8.14 -0.60
N ASP A 124 1.64 -9.46 -0.75
CA ASP A 124 0.37 -10.19 -0.74
C ASP A 124 -0.36 -10.02 0.60
N LYS A 125 0.36 -10.11 1.73
CA LYS A 125 -0.22 -9.87 3.07
C LYS A 125 -0.69 -8.45 3.31
N ALA A 126 -0.01 -7.46 2.73
CA ALA A 126 -0.39 -6.06 2.87
C ALA A 126 -1.58 -5.68 1.97
N GLU A 127 -1.66 -6.28 0.78
CA GLU A 127 -2.68 -5.97 -0.22
C GLU A 127 -3.98 -6.76 -0.04
N ASP A 128 -3.89 -8.01 0.44
CA ASP A 128 -5.05 -8.83 0.72
C ASP A 128 -5.57 -8.53 2.15
N ARG A 129 -6.78 -7.98 2.20
CA ARG A 129 -7.40 -7.55 3.47
C ARG A 129 -7.61 -8.71 4.44
N GLU A 130 -7.96 -9.88 3.94
CA GLU A 130 -8.17 -11.05 4.80
C GLU A 130 -6.85 -11.53 5.39
N LEU A 131 -5.80 -11.60 4.56
CA LEU A 131 -4.45 -11.93 5.03
C LEU A 131 -3.92 -10.89 6.02
N PHE A 132 -4.15 -9.60 5.75
CA PHE A 132 -3.77 -8.52 6.66
C PHE A 132 -4.47 -8.63 8.01
N ASN A 133 -5.78 -8.88 8.01
CA ASN A 133 -6.55 -9.07 9.24
C ASN A 133 -6.03 -10.29 10.03
N GLN A 134 -5.77 -11.42 9.36
CA GLN A 134 -5.17 -12.60 10.01
C GLN A 134 -3.81 -12.29 10.64
N VAL A 135 -2.97 -11.49 9.97
CA VAL A 135 -1.70 -11.03 10.55
C VAL A 135 -1.96 -10.19 11.79
N CYS A 136 -2.84 -9.19 11.73
CA CYS A 136 -3.17 -8.35 12.88
C CYS A 136 -3.70 -9.16 14.08
N GLU A 137 -4.63 -10.08 13.83
CA GLU A 137 -5.18 -10.98 14.85
C GLU A 137 -4.09 -11.86 15.48
N SER A 138 -3.19 -12.42 14.66
CA SER A 138 -2.10 -13.29 15.13
C SER A 138 -1.14 -12.62 16.10
N ILE A 139 -1.02 -11.30 16.02
CA ILE A 139 -0.18 -10.48 16.88
C ILE A 139 -0.99 -9.65 17.90
N GLY A 140 -2.31 -9.88 17.98
CA GLY A 140 -3.20 -9.21 18.93
C GLY A 140 -3.33 -7.71 18.70
N LEU A 141 -3.32 -7.26 17.45
CA LEU A 141 -3.67 -5.88 17.09
C LEU A 141 -5.18 -5.76 16.91
N PRO A 142 -5.80 -4.69 17.44
CA PRO A 142 -7.19 -4.40 17.16
C PRO A 142 -7.34 -3.99 15.68
N ILE A 143 -8.39 -4.48 15.07
CA ILE A 143 -8.85 -4.08 13.73
C ILE A 143 -10.30 -3.66 13.82
N SER A 144 -10.78 -2.83 12.89
CA SER A 144 -12.20 -2.52 12.80
C SER A 144 -12.99 -3.77 12.46
N GLU A 145 -14.12 -3.94 13.11
CA GLU A 145 -14.98 -5.10 12.88
C GLU A 145 -15.55 -5.07 11.47
N ALA A 146 -15.43 -6.19 10.75
CA ALA A 146 -15.86 -6.33 9.37
C ALA A 146 -16.47 -7.71 9.11
N ILE A 147 -17.67 -7.74 8.53
CA ILE A 147 -18.43 -8.95 8.28
C ILE A 147 -18.75 -9.08 6.79
N ALA A 148 -18.35 -10.19 6.17
CA ALA A 148 -18.65 -10.48 4.77
C ALA A 148 -20.07 -10.99 4.62
N CYS A 149 -20.88 -10.37 3.76
CA CYS A 149 -22.28 -10.66 3.55
C CYS A 149 -22.58 -10.93 2.08
N ASN A 150 -23.32 -12.02 1.81
CA ASN A 150 -23.71 -12.40 0.45
C ASN A 150 -25.23 -12.25 0.20
N SER A 151 -25.98 -11.81 1.20
CA SER A 151 -27.42 -11.56 1.12
C SER A 151 -27.83 -10.39 2.01
N MET A 152 -29.00 -9.82 1.74
CA MET A 152 -29.53 -8.73 2.56
C MET A 152 -29.81 -9.17 4.01
N ASP A 153 -30.27 -10.40 4.21
CA ASP A 153 -30.51 -10.93 5.57
C ASP A 153 -29.20 -10.95 6.40
N GLN A 154 -28.09 -11.34 5.75
CA GLN A 154 -26.77 -11.29 6.38
C GLN A 154 -26.31 -9.86 6.66
N VAL A 155 -26.58 -8.93 5.74
CA VAL A 155 -26.27 -7.50 5.93
C VAL A 155 -26.99 -6.92 7.15
N LEU A 156 -28.27 -7.24 7.31
CA LEU A 156 -29.04 -6.78 8.46
C LEU A 156 -28.54 -7.37 9.78
N ALA A 157 -28.23 -8.67 9.78
CA ALA A 157 -27.64 -9.34 10.94
C ALA A 157 -26.27 -8.77 11.32
N ALA A 158 -25.40 -8.51 10.32
CA ALA A 158 -24.09 -7.89 10.53
C ALA A 158 -24.22 -6.47 11.10
N ALA A 159 -25.18 -5.69 10.63
CA ALA A 159 -25.41 -4.35 11.17
C ALA A 159 -25.88 -4.37 12.63
N ASP A 160 -26.70 -5.36 12.99
CA ASP A 160 -27.14 -5.57 14.37
C ASP A 160 -25.97 -6.03 15.27
N GLU A 161 -25.04 -6.85 14.73
CA GLU A 161 -23.87 -7.35 15.45
C GLU A 161 -22.85 -6.23 15.70
N ILE A 162 -22.54 -5.41 14.68
CA ILE A 162 -21.68 -4.22 14.83
C ILE A 162 -22.30 -3.22 15.81
N GLY A 163 -23.60 -3.01 15.78
CA GLY A 163 -24.36 -2.24 16.78
C GLY A 163 -24.05 -0.74 16.84
N SER A 164 -23.19 -0.22 15.96
CA SER A 164 -22.80 1.20 15.90
C SER A 164 -23.09 1.80 14.52
N TRP A 165 -23.32 3.11 14.49
CA TRP A 165 -23.50 3.89 13.26
C TRP A 165 -22.51 5.07 13.23
N PRO A 166 -22.04 5.50 12.06
CA PRO A 166 -22.36 4.98 10.72
C PRO A 166 -21.71 3.63 10.43
N ILE A 167 -22.19 2.92 9.42
CA ILE A 167 -21.66 1.66 8.91
C ILE A 167 -21.07 1.89 7.52
N LEU A 168 -19.90 1.34 7.26
CA LEU A 168 -19.26 1.38 5.94
C LEU A 168 -19.58 0.11 5.16
N ILE A 169 -20.02 0.26 3.91
CA ILE A 169 -20.34 -0.83 3.00
C ILE A 169 -19.33 -0.83 1.86
N ARG A 170 -18.65 -1.94 1.65
CA ARG A 170 -17.69 -2.11 0.54
C ARG A 170 -18.01 -3.35 -0.27
N PRO A 171 -18.39 -3.19 -1.55
CA PRO A 171 -18.58 -4.33 -2.43
C PRO A 171 -17.24 -5.01 -2.72
N ALA A 172 -17.24 -6.35 -2.69
CA ALA A 172 -16.06 -7.12 -3.05
C ALA A 172 -15.78 -7.04 -4.55
N PHE A 173 -14.50 -6.95 -4.91
CA PHE A 173 -14.00 -6.92 -6.31
C PHE A 173 -14.58 -5.79 -7.18
N THR A 174 -14.83 -4.61 -6.59
CA THR A 174 -15.20 -3.41 -7.36
C THR A 174 -14.03 -2.43 -7.44
N LEU A 175 -13.88 -1.79 -8.61
CA LEU A 175 -12.89 -0.74 -8.82
C LEU A 175 -13.48 0.62 -8.44
N GLY A 176 -12.69 1.44 -7.73
CA GLY A 176 -13.04 2.83 -7.47
C GLY A 176 -14.21 3.05 -6.52
N GLY A 177 -14.52 2.09 -5.63
CA GLY A 177 -15.58 2.24 -4.63
C GLY A 177 -17.00 2.19 -5.20
N LEU A 178 -17.18 1.69 -6.42
CA LEU A 178 -18.46 1.66 -7.12
C LEU A 178 -19.47 0.78 -6.36
N GLY A 179 -20.58 1.36 -5.90
CA GLY A 179 -21.63 0.67 -5.15
C GLY A 179 -21.34 0.52 -3.65
N GLY A 180 -20.22 1.09 -3.14
CA GLY A 180 -19.95 1.23 -1.71
C GLY A 180 -20.38 2.60 -1.19
N GLY A 181 -20.37 2.74 0.13
CA GLY A 181 -20.69 3.99 0.80
C GLY A 181 -20.86 3.87 2.29
N THR A 182 -21.12 4.99 2.94
CA THR A 182 -21.36 5.07 4.38
C THR A 182 -22.86 5.21 4.63
N ALA A 183 -23.42 4.29 5.41
CA ALA A 183 -24.82 4.34 5.84
C ALA A 183 -24.92 4.93 7.26
N TRP A 184 -25.79 5.90 7.43
CA TRP A 184 -26.04 6.55 8.72
C TRP A 184 -27.30 6.03 9.41
N ASP A 185 -28.09 5.24 8.69
CA ASP A 185 -29.31 4.61 9.15
C ASP A 185 -29.61 3.32 8.35
N LEU A 186 -30.60 2.56 8.84
CA LEU A 186 -31.00 1.30 8.24
C LEU A 186 -31.51 1.47 6.79
N GLY A 187 -32.17 2.58 6.47
CA GLY A 187 -32.69 2.84 5.12
C GLY A 187 -31.55 2.99 4.11
N GLN A 188 -30.54 3.79 4.47
CA GLN A 188 -29.32 3.96 3.66
C GLN A 188 -28.52 2.66 3.55
N LEU A 189 -28.42 1.88 4.63
CA LEU A 189 -27.77 0.58 4.62
C LEU A 189 -28.40 -0.34 3.56
N VAL A 190 -29.71 -0.48 3.57
CA VAL A 190 -30.43 -1.34 2.61
C VAL A 190 -30.23 -0.86 1.18
N GLU A 191 -30.30 0.45 0.92
CA GLU A 191 -30.08 1.03 -0.40
C GLU A 191 -28.65 0.75 -0.92
N ILE A 192 -27.64 1.12 -0.14
CA ILE A 192 -26.24 0.98 -0.54
C ILE A 192 -25.85 -0.50 -0.66
N ALA A 193 -26.23 -1.34 0.30
CA ALA A 193 -25.92 -2.76 0.26
C ALA A 193 -26.60 -3.48 -0.93
N THR A 194 -27.82 -3.06 -1.32
CA THR A 194 -28.50 -3.59 -2.51
C THR A 194 -27.68 -3.28 -3.77
N LEU A 195 -27.18 -2.06 -3.91
CA LEU A 195 -26.33 -1.67 -5.03
C LEU A 195 -24.98 -2.41 -4.97
N GLY A 196 -24.40 -2.53 -3.80
CA GLY A 196 -23.13 -3.22 -3.58
C GLY A 196 -23.20 -4.71 -3.97
N LEU A 197 -24.23 -5.44 -3.50
CA LEU A 197 -24.43 -6.85 -3.84
C LEU A 197 -24.64 -7.06 -5.34
N ARG A 198 -25.31 -6.12 -6.03
CA ARG A 198 -25.50 -6.17 -7.49
C ARG A 198 -24.23 -5.89 -8.28
N ASN A 199 -23.40 -4.97 -7.80
CA ASN A 199 -22.18 -4.54 -8.49
C ASN A 199 -20.99 -5.48 -8.23
N SER A 200 -21.01 -6.20 -7.13
CA SER A 200 -19.99 -7.20 -6.81
C SER A 200 -20.10 -8.40 -7.76
N ARG A 201 -18.97 -8.79 -8.36
CA ARG A 201 -18.88 -9.95 -9.26
C ARG A 201 -19.25 -11.28 -8.58
N ILE A 202 -19.12 -11.34 -7.27
CA ILE A 202 -19.42 -12.54 -6.45
C ILE A 202 -20.62 -12.31 -5.54
N SER A 203 -21.40 -11.23 -5.74
CA SER A 203 -22.55 -10.85 -4.94
C SER A 203 -22.20 -10.79 -3.43
N GLN A 204 -21.09 -10.13 -3.09
CA GLN A 204 -20.62 -10.01 -1.72
C GLN A 204 -20.34 -8.54 -1.39
N VAL A 205 -20.72 -8.11 -0.20
CA VAL A 205 -20.34 -6.84 0.42
C VAL A 205 -19.70 -7.08 1.77
N LEU A 206 -18.74 -6.24 2.15
CA LEU A 206 -18.26 -6.12 3.53
C LEU A 206 -19.09 -5.06 4.23
N ILE A 207 -19.56 -5.39 5.43
CA ILE A 207 -20.20 -4.48 6.38
C ILE A 207 -19.18 -4.22 7.46
N GLU A 208 -18.74 -2.97 7.59
CA GLU A 208 -17.61 -2.61 8.46
C GLU A 208 -18.04 -1.53 9.47
N GLU A 209 -17.50 -1.63 10.68
CA GLU A 209 -17.54 -0.53 11.64
C GLU A 209 -16.88 0.70 11.03
N SER A 210 -17.54 1.83 11.13
CA SER A 210 -16.99 3.09 10.58
C SER A 210 -16.12 3.79 11.62
N ILE A 211 -14.91 4.10 11.22
CA ILE A 211 -13.95 4.91 11.98
C ILE A 211 -13.94 6.38 11.54
N LEU A 212 -14.97 6.82 10.78
CA LEU A 212 -15.10 8.22 10.37
C LEU A 212 -15.11 9.15 11.59
N GLY A 213 -14.30 10.19 11.51
CA GLY A 213 -14.18 11.18 12.59
C GLY A 213 -13.24 10.77 13.72
N TRP A 214 -12.66 9.56 13.65
CA TRP A 214 -11.59 9.16 14.58
C TRP A 214 -10.32 9.96 14.27
N GLN A 215 -9.42 9.99 15.23
CA GLN A 215 -8.10 10.58 15.06
C GLN A 215 -7.20 9.61 14.31
N GLU A 216 -6.49 10.11 13.30
CA GLU A 216 -5.57 9.31 12.49
C GLU A 216 -4.13 9.66 12.84
N LEU A 217 -3.33 8.62 13.03
CA LEU A 217 -1.90 8.73 13.30
C LEU A 217 -1.11 7.91 12.30
N GLU A 218 0.10 8.34 12.06
CA GLU A 218 1.00 7.67 11.12
C GLU A 218 2.35 7.43 11.78
N TYR A 219 2.88 6.23 11.57
CA TYR A 219 4.20 5.81 12.03
C TYR A 219 5.06 5.38 10.85
N GLU A 220 6.10 6.14 10.58
CA GLU A 220 7.14 5.72 9.64
C GLU A 220 8.10 4.78 10.35
N VAL A 221 8.12 3.53 9.91
CA VAL A 221 8.92 2.46 10.51
C VAL A 221 9.95 1.96 9.51
N MET A 222 11.18 1.86 9.95
CA MET A 222 12.26 1.25 9.17
C MET A 222 12.74 -0.04 9.82
N ARG A 223 12.91 -1.10 9.03
CA ARG A 223 13.44 -2.39 9.49
C ARG A 223 14.47 -2.93 8.50
N ASP A 224 15.58 -3.49 9.00
CA ASP A 224 16.59 -4.14 8.19
C ASP A 224 16.46 -5.68 8.20
N GLY A 225 17.29 -6.36 7.39
CA GLY A 225 17.32 -7.82 7.32
C GLY A 225 17.86 -8.52 8.58
N ALA A 226 18.45 -7.79 9.54
CA ALA A 226 18.92 -8.28 10.82
C ALA A 226 17.91 -8.05 11.96
N ASP A 227 16.66 -7.63 11.60
CA ASP A 227 15.58 -7.30 12.53
C ASP A 227 15.83 -6.06 13.41
N ASN A 228 16.77 -5.20 13.04
CA ASN A 228 16.85 -3.89 13.65
C ASN A 228 15.69 -3.04 13.12
N ALA A 229 14.82 -2.58 14.01
CA ALA A 229 13.66 -1.77 13.65
C ALA A 229 13.63 -0.48 14.47
N THR A 230 13.28 0.62 13.82
CA THR A 230 13.16 1.95 14.44
C THR A 230 11.98 2.72 13.88
N ILE A 231 11.39 3.57 14.71
CA ILE A 231 10.45 4.60 14.26
C ILE A 231 11.29 5.78 13.76
N VAL A 232 11.13 6.12 12.48
CA VAL A 232 11.81 7.25 11.84
C VAL A 232 11.10 8.54 12.18
N CYS A 233 9.77 8.53 12.07
CA CYS A 233 8.91 9.67 12.34
C CYS A 233 7.54 9.20 12.85
N THR A 234 6.89 10.05 13.64
CA THR A 234 5.49 9.90 14.02
C THR A 234 4.74 11.15 13.59
N MET A 235 3.56 10.96 13.04
CA MET A 235 2.75 12.05 12.50
C MET A 235 1.33 11.95 13.01
N GLU A 236 0.70 13.11 13.16
CA GLU A 236 -0.69 13.25 13.56
C GLU A 236 -1.44 14.01 12.48
N ASN A 237 -2.52 13.42 11.98
CA ASN A 237 -3.42 14.08 11.07
C ASN A 237 -4.36 15.00 11.87
N ILE A 238 -4.36 16.29 11.54
CA ILE A 238 -5.23 17.28 12.16
C ILE A 238 -6.68 17.12 11.67
N ASP A 239 -6.82 16.73 10.41
CA ASP A 239 -8.10 16.38 9.84
C ASP A 239 -8.50 14.97 10.31
N PRO A 240 -9.79 14.74 10.64
CA PRO A 240 -10.22 13.44 11.15
C PRO A 240 -10.20 12.37 10.06
N MET A 241 -10.18 11.10 10.48
CA MET A 241 -10.29 9.94 9.60
C MET A 241 -11.45 10.09 8.62
N GLY A 242 -11.17 9.79 7.34
CA GLY A 242 -12.07 9.98 6.20
C GLY A 242 -11.62 11.06 5.22
N VAL A 243 -10.70 11.93 5.62
CA VAL A 243 -9.94 12.79 4.70
C VAL A 243 -8.73 12.00 4.20
N HIS A 244 -8.45 12.05 2.90
CA HIS A 244 -7.28 11.35 2.35
C HIS A 244 -5.99 11.91 2.97
N THR A 245 -5.09 11.06 3.44
CA THR A 245 -3.87 11.48 4.16
C THR A 245 -3.00 12.45 3.36
N GLY A 246 -2.87 12.25 2.04
CA GLY A 246 -2.17 13.18 1.15
C GLY A 246 -2.81 14.57 1.00
N GLU A 247 -4.02 14.76 1.49
CA GLU A 247 -4.78 16.03 1.48
C GLU A 247 -4.98 16.59 2.90
N SER A 248 -4.67 15.78 3.94
CA SER A 248 -4.78 16.16 5.34
C SER A 248 -3.64 17.07 5.79
N THR A 249 -3.92 17.93 6.75
CA THR A 249 -2.90 18.68 7.46
C THR A 249 -2.20 17.78 8.47
N VAL A 250 -0.91 17.57 8.30
CA VAL A 250 -0.10 16.65 9.11
C VAL A 250 0.88 17.42 9.99
N VAL A 251 1.01 17.01 11.24
CA VAL A 251 1.99 17.53 12.21
C VAL A 251 2.95 16.43 12.62
N ALA A 252 4.25 16.70 12.54
CA ALA A 252 5.31 15.81 12.97
C ALA A 252 6.23 16.52 13.99
N PRO A 253 6.58 15.87 15.11
CA PRO A 253 6.04 14.62 15.64
C PRO A 253 4.61 14.81 16.17
N LEU A 254 3.92 13.71 16.49
CA LEU A 254 2.58 13.76 17.10
C LEU A 254 2.58 14.59 18.41
N GLN A 255 1.49 15.35 18.65
CA GLN A 255 1.41 16.36 19.69
C GLN A 255 0.37 16.08 20.78
N SER A 256 -0.75 15.45 20.43
CA SER A 256 -1.92 15.39 21.31
C SER A 256 -2.01 14.11 22.15
N PHE A 257 -1.07 13.18 22.00
CA PHE A 257 -1.06 11.90 22.70
C PHE A 257 -0.12 11.90 23.92
N SER A 258 -0.49 11.16 24.94
CA SER A 258 0.39 10.93 26.08
C SER A 258 1.57 10.02 25.70
N ASP A 259 2.68 10.13 26.46
CA ASP A 259 3.83 9.23 26.28
C ASP A 259 3.44 7.74 26.42
N ALA A 260 2.47 7.43 27.26
CA ALA A 260 1.98 6.06 27.45
C ALA A 260 1.28 5.54 26.19
N ASP A 261 0.39 6.33 25.60
CA ASP A 261 -0.30 5.97 24.36
C ASP A 261 0.69 5.85 23.22
N HIS A 262 1.62 6.81 23.11
CA HIS A 262 2.68 6.76 22.12
C HIS A 262 3.51 5.46 22.19
N GLN A 263 3.86 4.99 23.40
CA GLN A 263 4.60 3.73 23.55
C GLN A 263 3.78 2.51 23.12
N ILE A 264 2.47 2.50 23.41
CA ILE A 264 1.57 1.42 22.96
C ILE A 264 1.53 1.36 21.44
N LEU A 265 1.25 2.49 20.78
CA LEU A 265 1.14 2.58 19.33
C LEU A 265 2.47 2.26 18.62
N ARG A 266 3.57 2.78 19.17
CA ARG A 266 4.93 2.45 18.71
C ARG A 266 5.20 0.94 18.75
N ASP A 267 4.86 0.28 19.85
CA ASP A 267 5.08 -1.16 19.99
C ASP A 267 4.16 -1.96 19.05
N GLN A 268 2.96 -1.47 18.76
CA GLN A 268 2.05 -2.05 17.77
C GLN A 268 2.66 -1.93 16.35
N ALA A 269 3.12 -0.75 15.97
CA ALA A 269 3.77 -0.51 14.68
C ALA A 269 5.00 -1.41 14.46
N LEU A 270 5.86 -1.55 15.49
CA LEU A 270 7.03 -2.44 15.44
C LEU A 270 6.67 -3.92 15.37
N ARG A 271 5.58 -4.35 16.00
CA ARG A 271 5.07 -5.73 15.87
C ARG A 271 4.54 -5.99 14.48
N LEU A 272 3.78 -5.03 13.91
CA LEU A 272 3.18 -5.17 12.59
C LEU A 272 4.24 -5.30 11.48
N ILE A 273 5.24 -4.41 11.45
CA ILE A 273 6.30 -4.48 10.42
C ILE A 273 7.07 -5.81 10.46
N ARG A 274 7.27 -6.39 11.68
CA ARG A 274 7.88 -7.70 11.85
C ARG A 274 6.99 -8.83 11.36
N ALA A 275 5.70 -8.79 11.68
CA ALA A 275 4.75 -9.82 11.27
C ALA A 275 4.54 -9.85 9.76
N LEU A 276 4.53 -8.69 9.11
CA LEU A 276 4.50 -8.55 7.65
C LEU A 276 5.85 -8.88 6.98
N ASN A 277 6.91 -9.05 7.76
CA ASN A 277 8.28 -9.29 7.28
C ASN A 277 8.80 -8.21 6.31
N ILE A 278 8.35 -6.98 6.44
CA ILE A 278 8.80 -5.87 5.59
C ILE A 278 10.26 -5.55 5.91
N LYS A 279 11.07 -5.36 4.87
CA LYS A 279 12.45 -4.88 4.92
C LYS A 279 12.53 -3.56 4.19
N GLY A 280 12.93 -2.51 4.87
CA GLY A 280 12.95 -1.15 4.37
C GLY A 280 12.03 -0.25 5.18
N LEU A 281 11.48 0.78 4.54
CA LEU A 281 10.56 1.74 5.12
C LEU A 281 9.11 1.31 4.88
N SER A 282 8.27 1.53 5.86
CA SER A 282 6.83 1.31 5.78
C SER A 282 6.09 2.37 6.57
N LEU A 283 5.07 2.95 5.99
CA LEU A 283 4.13 3.84 6.66
C LEU A 283 2.97 3.01 7.22
N ILE A 284 2.70 3.18 8.50
CA ILE A 284 1.65 2.47 9.22
C ILE A 284 0.65 3.51 9.72
N HIS A 285 -0.59 3.41 9.26
CA HIS A 285 -1.72 4.21 9.73
C HIS A 285 -2.40 3.49 10.91
N ILE A 286 -2.68 4.26 11.96
CA ILE A 286 -3.32 3.76 13.19
C ILE A 286 -4.50 4.65 13.55
#